data_b1d326b1ab740c5a053cdef0468e3234
#
_entry.id   b1d326b1ab740c5a053cdef0468e3234
#
_cell.length_a   1.000
_cell.length_b   1.000
_cell.length_c   1.000
_cell.angle_alpha   90.00
_cell.angle_beta   90.00
_cell.angle_gamma   90.00
#
_symmetry.space_group_name_H-M   'P 1'
#
loop_
_entity.id
_entity.type
_entity.pdbx_description
1 polymer ?
#
loop_
_entity_poly.entity_id
_entity_poly.type
_entity_poly.pdbx_seq_one_letter_code
_entity_poly.pdbx_strand_id
1 'polypeptide(L)'
;MIYELRTYTVKPGTLGDMVKAASTVSRDIRKDDYGKLEGYWSTEIGPLNQVLHMWSFNSFDERAKMRAELARNPRWTGEYVPLIRPLLVRQEVRLMQAVRPPVAPASKGNVYELRNYRAKAAGGLKQWIDAFTGVLPEREKYSKIVGLWTTEAGQPNEACHIWAYPSLNARAEARGNAMKDPAWQEFLGKGPGFLEEMHSTIMLPAPHSPLQ
;
A
#
# COMPACT_ATOMS: atom_id res chain seq x y z
N MET A 1 -15.88 -0.77 5.27
CA MET A 1 -15.04 -0.48 4.06
C MET A 1 -13.88 -1.44 4.06
N ILE A 2 -13.56 -2.05 2.93
CA ILE A 2 -12.40 -2.92 2.74
C ILE A 2 -11.44 -2.31 1.74
N TYR A 3 -10.18 -2.70 1.84
CA TYR A 3 -9.11 -2.27 0.94
C TYR A 3 -8.49 -3.48 0.26
N GLU A 4 -8.22 -3.35 -1.03
CA GLU A 4 -7.51 -4.35 -1.82
C GLU A 4 -6.19 -3.77 -2.27
N LEU A 5 -5.08 -4.24 -1.69
CA LEU A 5 -3.73 -3.94 -2.17
C LEU A 5 -3.30 -5.05 -3.13
N ARG A 6 -3.00 -4.68 -4.36
CA ARG A 6 -2.50 -5.59 -5.39
C ARG A 6 -1.04 -5.26 -5.68
N THR A 7 -0.20 -6.27 -5.68
CA THR A 7 1.21 -6.17 -6.08
C THR A 7 1.43 -7.02 -7.31
N TYR A 8 1.82 -6.38 -8.42
CA TYR A 8 2.11 -7.07 -9.67
C TYR A 8 3.61 -6.98 -9.97
N THR A 9 4.25 -8.12 -10.06
CA THR A 9 5.63 -8.21 -10.55
C THR A 9 5.57 -8.34 -12.08
N VAL A 10 6.31 -7.49 -12.77
CA VAL A 10 6.39 -7.48 -14.23
C VAL A 10 7.79 -7.89 -14.69
N LYS A 11 7.90 -8.26 -15.97
CA LYS A 11 9.19 -8.60 -16.60
C LYS A 11 10.15 -7.41 -16.52
N PRO A 12 11.44 -7.62 -16.32
CA PRO A 12 12.44 -6.56 -16.37
C PRO A 12 12.34 -5.75 -17.66
N GLY A 13 12.43 -4.42 -17.54
CA GLY A 13 12.33 -3.48 -18.66
C GLY A 13 10.90 -3.09 -19.05
N THR A 14 9.84 -3.70 -18.49
CA THR A 14 8.45 -3.44 -18.87
C THR A 14 7.64 -2.63 -17.85
N LEU A 15 8.28 -2.16 -16.77
CA LEU A 15 7.62 -1.41 -15.71
C LEU A 15 6.95 -0.12 -16.25
N GLY A 16 7.65 0.61 -17.12
CA GLY A 16 7.14 1.82 -17.78
C GLY A 16 5.89 1.54 -18.62
N ASP A 17 5.87 0.44 -19.39
CA ASP A 17 4.71 0.04 -20.19
C ASP A 17 3.51 -0.29 -19.31
N MET A 18 3.74 -0.99 -18.19
CA MET A 18 2.67 -1.29 -17.21
C MET A 18 2.08 0.00 -16.63
N VAL A 19 2.93 0.94 -16.18
CA VAL A 19 2.49 2.24 -15.63
C VAL A 19 1.75 3.04 -16.69
N LYS A 20 2.25 3.09 -17.93
CA LYS A 20 1.61 3.78 -19.06
C LYS A 20 0.23 3.19 -19.35
N ALA A 21 0.11 1.87 -19.51
CA ALA A 21 -1.17 1.21 -19.76
C ALA A 21 -2.18 1.47 -18.63
N ALA A 22 -1.72 1.46 -17.37
CA ALA A 22 -2.55 1.76 -16.20
C ALA A 22 -3.02 3.22 -16.19
N SER A 23 -2.14 4.17 -16.49
CA SER A 23 -2.45 5.62 -16.44
C SER A 23 -3.39 6.08 -17.55
N THR A 24 -3.32 5.44 -18.70
CA THR A 24 -4.12 5.81 -19.89
C THR A 24 -5.33 4.91 -20.05
N VAL A 25 -5.14 3.64 -20.44
CA VAL A 25 -6.23 2.74 -20.82
C VAL A 25 -7.03 2.26 -19.60
N SER A 26 -6.35 1.76 -18.56
CA SER A 26 -7.05 1.27 -17.36
C SER A 26 -7.84 2.38 -16.67
N ARG A 27 -7.24 3.57 -16.50
CA ARG A 27 -7.90 4.68 -15.80
C ARG A 27 -9.10 5.22 -16.59
N ASP A 28 -9.01 5.28 -17.91
CA ASP A 28 -10.12 5.69 -18.77
C ASP A 28 -11.31 4.71 -18.71
N ILE A 29 -11.04 3.40 -18.71
CA ILE A 29 -12.08 2.36 -18.68
C ILE A 29 -12.67 2.21 -17.27
N ARG A 30 -11.82 2.10 -16.27
CA ARG A 30 -12.21 1.72 -14.91
C ARG A 30 -12.72 2.89 -14.09
N LYS A 31 -12.07 4.06 -14.21
CA LYS A 31 -12.32 5.24 -13.36
C LYS A 31 -12.39 4.81 -11.88
N ASP A 32 -13.44 5.18 -11.18
CA ASP A 32 -13.79 4.70 -9.84
C ASP A 32 -15.11 3.89 -9.83
N ASP A 33 -15.62 3.54 -11.01
CA ASP A 33 -16.89 2.82 -11.18
C ASP A 33 -16.81 1.35 -10.73
N TYR A 34 -15.59 0.81 -10.64
CA TYR A 34 -15.31 -0.58 -10.24
C TYR A 34 -14.40 -0.62 -8.99
N GLY A 35 -14.69 0.22 -8.01
CA GLY A 35 -13.90 0.45 -6.83
C GLY A 35 -13.08 1.73 -6.93
N LYS A 36 -12.97 2.46 -5.81
CA LYS A 36 -12.23 3.72 -5.75
C LYS A 36 -10.73 3.46 -5.71
N LEU A 37 -9.97 4.11 -6.58
CA LEU A 37 -8.51 4.06 -6.54
C LEU A 37 -8.00 4.94 -5.38
N GLU A 38 -7.33 4.34 -4.41
CA GLU A 38 -6.69 5.06 -3.30
C GLU A 38 -5.24 5.44 -3.60
N GLY A 39 -4.52 4.61 -4.36
CA GLY A 39 -3.16 4.92 -4.78
C GLY A 39 -2.61 3.92 -5.80
N TYR A 40 -1.62 4.38 -6.58
CA TYR A 40 -0.89 3.55 -7.55
C TYR A 40 0.59 3.95 -7.54
N TRP A 41 1.48 2.98 -7.36
CA TRP A 41 2.91 3.21 -7.21
C TRP A 41 3.73 2.18 -7.98
N SER A 42 4.96 2.55 -8.31
CA SER A 42 6.02 1.63 -8.71
C SER A 42 7.08 1.51 -7.62
N THR A 43 7.73 0.36 -7.50
CA THR A 43 8.81 0.17 -6.52
C THR A 43 10.09 0.82 -7.00
N GLU A 44 10.78 1.50 -6.05
CA GLU A 44 12.09 2.12 -6.27
C GLU A 44 13.17 1.38 -5.49
N ILE A 45 12.93 1.06 -4.22
CA ILE A 45 13.85 0.31 -3.35
C ILE A 45 13.09 -0.83 -2.69
N GLY A 46 13.65 -2.02 -2.72
CA GLY A 46 13.06 -3.27 -2.29
C GLY A 46 12.90 -4.23 -3.48
N PRO A 47 11.84 -5.05 -3.54
CA PRO A 47 11.59 -5.89 -4.71
C PRO A 47 11.37 -5.04 -5.95
N LEU A 48 12.20 -5.22 -7.00
CA LEU A 48 12.16 -4.43 -8.22
C LEU A 48 11.06 -4.91 -9.19
N ASN A 49 10.79 -4.07 -10.21
CA ASN A 49 9.82 -4.34 -11.27
C ASN A 49 8.41 -4.67 -10.75
N GLN A 50 7.98 -3.94 -9.72
CA GLN A 50 6.63 -4.10 -9.19
C GLN A 50 5.83 -2.81 -9.34
N VAL A 51 4.52 -2.97 -9.61
CA VAL A 51 3.51 -1.94 -9.38
C VAL A 51 2.62 -2.38 -8.24
N LEU A 52 2.29 -1.43 -7.38
CA LEU A 52 1.34 -1.60 -6.29
C LEU A 52 0.17 -0.67 -6.53
N HIS A 53 -1.03 -1.18 -6.35
CA HIS A 53 -2.22 -0.33 -6.43
C HIS A 53 -3.26 -0.73 -5.40
N MET A 54 -3.82 0.26 -4.74
CA MET A 54 -4.80 0.09 -3.67
C MET A 54 -6.16 0.58 -4.13
N TRP A 55 -7.17 -0.23 -3.87
CA TRP A 55 -8.58 0.05 -4.18
C TRP A 55 -9.42 -0.11 -2.92
N SER A 56 -10.45 0.71 -2.76
CA SER A 56 -11.42 0.56 -1.68
C SER A 56 -12.82 0.23 -2.20
N PHE A 57 -13.58 -0.46 -1.35
CA PHE A 57 -14.95 -0.92 -1.57
C PHE A 57 -15.72 -0.85 -0.25
N ASN A 58 -17.03 -0.69 -0.28
CA ASN A 58 -17.84 -0.65 0.95
C ASN A 58 -17.92 -2.02 1.63
N SER A 59 -17.89 -3.13 0.85
CA SER A 59 -17.97 -4.50 1.37
C SER A 59 -17.24 -5.50 0.48
N PHE A 60 -17.06 -6.73 0.96
CA PHE A 60 -16.55 -7.86 0.16
C PHE A 60 -17.49 -8.20 -0.98
N ASP A 61 -18.81 -8.15 -0.76
CA ASP A 61 -19.82 -8.44 -1.78
C ASP A 61 -19.79 -7.39 -2.89
N GLU A 62 -19.70 -6.11 -2.54
CA GLU A 62 -19.56 -5.04 -3.52
C GLU A 62 -18.29 -5.22 -4.35
N ARG A 63 -17.17 -5.53 -3.71
CA ARG A 63 -15.92 -5.84 -4.42
C ARG A 63 -16.10 -7.01 -5.39
N ALA A 64 -16.73 -8.10 -4.94
CA ALA A 64 -16.95 -9.27 -5.78
C ALA A 64 -17.81 -8.92 -7.00
N LYS A 65 -18.91 -8.19 -6.80
CA LYS A 65 -19.80 -7.69 -7.85
C LYS A 65 -19.05 -6.80 -8.85
N MET A 66 -18.40 -5.75 -8.38
CA MET A 66 -17.68 -4.79 -9.23
C MET A 66 -16.57 -5.46 -10.04
N ARG A 67 -15.84 -6.42 -9.45
CA ARG A 67 -14.83 -7.18 -10.17
C ARG A 67 -15.40 -8.09 -11.24
N ALA A 68 -16.56 -8.72 -10.97
CA ALA A 68 -17.26 -9.53 -11.97
C ALA A 68 -17.78 -8.67 -13.13
N GLU A 69 -18.27 -7.47 -12.84
CA GLU A 69 -18.72 -6.51 -13.85
C GLU A 69 -17.55 -6.01 -14.71
N LEU A 70 -16.42 -5.63 -14.07
CA LEU A 70 -15.21 -5.23 -14.79
C LEU A 70 -14.69 -6.34 -15.72
N ALA A 71 -14.73 -7.61 -15.26
CA ALA A 71 -14.30 -8.75 -16.06
C ALA A 71 -15.18 -9.00 -17.30
N ARG A 72 -16.42 -8.48 -17.31
CA ARG A 72 -17.34 -8.53 -18.47
C ARG A 72 -17.25 -7.28 -19.36
N ASN A 73 -16.57 -6.24 -18.94
CA ASN A 73 -16.44 -5.02 -19.72
C ASN A 73 -15.58 -5.31 -20.97
N PRO A 74 -16.13 -5.15 -22.20
CA PRO A 74 -15.43 -5.51 -23.44
C PRO A 74 -14.19 -4.64 -23.69
N ARG A 75 -14.20 -3.38 -23.27
CA ARG A 75 -13.00 -2.53 -23.36
C ARG A 75 -11.91 -3.01 -22.40
N TRP A 76 -12.28 -3.43 -21.19
CA TRP A 76 -11.31 -3.99 -20.23
C TRP A 76 -10.64 -5.24 -20.78
N THR A 77 -11.43 -6.18 -21.28
CA THR A 77 -10.93 -7.46 -21.79
C THR A 77 -10.25 -7.36 -23.16
N GLY A 78 -10.67 -6.43 -24.00
CA GLY A 78 -10.17 -6.27 -25.36
C GLY A 78 -9.07 -5.21 -25.52
N GLU A 79 -9.06 -4.15 -24.69
CA GLU A 79 -8.07 -3.07 -24.81
C GLU A 79 -6.99 -3.13 -23.73
N TYR A 80 -7.35 -3.28 -22.43
CA TYR A 80 -6.38 -3.21 -21.34
C TYR A 80 -5.68 -4.54 -21.03
N VAL A 81 -6.46 -5.61 -20.86
CA VAL A 81 -5.88 -6.92 -20.47
C VAL A 81 -4.85 -7.44 -21.47
N PRO A 82 -5.03 -7.33 -22.80
CA PRO A 82 -4.00 -7.73 -23.76
C PRO A 82 -2.71 -6.96 -23.66
N LEU A 83 -2.75 -5.67 -23.26
CA LEU A 83 -1.55 -4.86 -23.09
C LEU A 83 -0.69 -5.32 -21.90
N ILE A 84 -1.34 -5.69 -20.78
CA ILE A 84 -0.60 -5.97 -19.55
C ILE A 84 -0.28 -7.46 -19.32
N ARG A 85 -1.12 -8.36 -19.87
CA ARG A 85 -0.94 -9.81 -19.67
C ARG A 85 0.46 -10.32 -20.07
N PRO A 86 1.04 -9.91 -21.21
CA PRO A 86 2.38 -10.34 -21.60
C PRO A 86 3.50 -9.83 -20.68
N LEU A 87 3.24 -8.75 -19.91
CA LEU A 87 4.21 -8.12 -19.02
C LEU A 87 4.27 -8.82 -17.66
N LEU A 88 3.20 -9.50 -17.26
CA LEU A 88 3.03 -10.03 -15.91
C LEU A 88 3.88 -11.28 -15.68
N VAL A 89 4.53 -11.32 -14.51
CA VAL A 89 5.22 -12.49 -13.95
C VAL A 89 4.40 -13.06 -12.79
N ARG A 90 3.92 -12.20 -11.87
CA ARG A 90 3.19 -12.60 -10.67
C ARG A 90 2.19 -11.51 -10.25
N GLN A 91 1.11 -11.95 -9.66
CA GLN A 91 0.10 -11.08 -9.05
C GLN A 91 -0.20 -11.57 -7.63
N GLU A 92 -0.14 -10.65 -6.67
CA GLU A 92 -0.47 -10.90 -5.27
C GLU A 92 -1.57 -9.94 -4.85
N VAL A 93 -2.42 -10.39 -3.95
CA VAL A 93 -3.56 -9.61 -3.44
C VAL A 93 -3.60 -9.72 -1.92
N ARG A 94 -3.70 -8.57 -1.26
CA ARG A 94 -4.05 -8.47 0.16
C ARG A 94 -5.42 -7.82 0.29
N LEU A 95 -6.31 -8.46 1.02
CA LEU A 95 -7.58 -7.87 1.44
C LEU A 95 -7.42 -7.38 2.88
N MET A 96 -7.72 -6.12 3.12
CA MET A 96 -7.34 -5.44 4.34
C MET A 96 -8.51 -4.65 4.93
N GLN A 97 -8.49 -4.48 6.24
CA GLN A 97 -9.38 -3.58 6.99
C GLN A 97 -8.57 -2.41 7.54
N ALA A 98 -9.10 -1.19 7.42
CA ALA A 98 -8.40 -0.02 7.92
C ALA A 98 -8.53 0.10 9.44
N VAL A 99 -7.39 0.20 10.11
CA VAL A 99 -7.28 0.73 11.48
C VAL A 99 -7.29 2.27 11.42
N ARG A 100 -6.57 2.83 10.43
CA ARG A 100 -6.65 4.25 10.04
C ARG A 100 -6.81 4.33 8.52
N PRO A 101 -7.93 4.87 8.03
CA PRO A 101 -8.15 5.10 6.60
C PRO A 101 -7.06 5.99 5.99
N PRO A 102 -6.81 5.87 4.67
CA PRO A 102 -5.79 6.67 4.01
C PRO A 102 -6.14 8.15 4.03
N VAL A 103 -5.14 8.97 4.34
CA VAL A 103 -5.19 10.43 4.28
C VAL A 103 -4.08 10.90 3.35
N ALA A 104 -4.45 11.74 2.38
CA ALA A 104 -3.48 12.28 1.43
C ALA A 104 -2.47 13.19 2.17
N PRO A 105 -1.18 13.14 1.79
CA PRO A 105 -0.19 14.09 2.26
C PRO A 105 -0.56 15.53 1.88
N ALA A 106 -0.10 16.51 2.67
CA ALA A 106 -0.35 17.91 2.40
C ALA A 106 0.38 18.44 1.14
N SER A 107 1.49 17.79 0.77
CA SER A 107 2.29 18.14 -0.42
C SER A 107 2.25 17.01 -1.45
N LYS A 108 2.55 17.35 -2.71
CA LYS A 108 2.75 16.40 -3.81
C LYS A 108 4.24 16.13 -4.01
N GLY A 109 4.55 15.13 -4.85
CA GLY A 109 5.93 14.77 -5.18
C GLY A 109 6.63 13.95 -4.09
N ASN A 110 5.85 13.24 -3.29
CA ASN A 110 6.37 12.43 -2.20
C ASN A 110 6.95 11.10 -2.68
N VAL A 111 7.92 10.61 -1.92
CA VAL A 111 8.28 9.19 -1.90
C VAL A 111 7.46 8.49 -0.81
N TYR A 112 6.99 7.29 -1.12
CA TYR A 112 6.15 6.51 -0.21
C TYR A 112 6.93 5.33 0.35
N GLU A 113 6.71 5.00 1.62
CA GLU A 113 7.24 3.80 2.25
C GLU A 113 6.09 2.90 2.67
N LEU A 114 5.97 1.76 2.00
CA LEU A 114 5.10 0.67 2.43
C LEU A 114 5.86 -0.20 3.43
N ARG A 115 5.23 -0.48 4.55
CA ARG A 115 5.75 -1.41 5.55
C ARG A 115 4.74 -2.51 5.82
N ASN A 116 5.20 -3.75 5.71
CA ASN A 116 4.43 -4.94 6.02
C ASN A 116 5.11 -5.66 7.18
N TYR A 117 4.40 -5.83 8.29
CA TYR A 117 4.90 -6.45 9.49
C TYR A 117 4.07 -7.67 9.83
N ARG A 118 4.67 -8.85 9.73
CA ARG A 118 4.03 -10.09 10.15
C ARG A 118 4.18 -10.25 11.66
N ALA A 119 3.06 -10.36 12.34
CA ALA A 119 3.01 -10.56 13.77
C ALA A 119 2.98 -12.04 14.13
N LYS A 120 3.43 -12.35 15.35
CA LYS A 120 3.31 -13.67 15.94
C LYS A 120 1.85 -14.13 16.00
N ALA A 121 1.63 -15.41 15.84
CA ALA A 121 0.32 -16.03 16.08
C ALA A 121 -0.18 -15.77 17.52
N ALA A 122 -1.44 -16.08 17.76
CA ALA A 122 -2.06 -15.95 19.09
C ALA A 122 -2.05 -14.51 19.68
N GLY A 123 -2.45 -13.54 18.86
CA GLY A 123 -2.77 -12.18 19.33
C GLY A 123 -1.66 -11.14 19.16
N GLY A 124 -0.51 -11.50 18.61
CA GLY A 124 0.61 -10.56 18.39
C GLY A 124 0.21 -9.37 17.52
N LEU A 125 -0.63 -9.58 16.49
CA LEU A 125 -1.11 -8.49 15.65
C LEU A 125 -1.93 -7.46 16.44
N LYS A 126 -2.88 -7.92 17.25
CA LYS A 126 -3.70 -7.03 18.08
C LYS A 126 -2.84 -6.25 19.06
N GLN A 127 -1.92 -6.92 19.75
CA GLN A 127 -1.03 -6.29 20.72
C GLN A 127 -0.14 -5.23 20.06
N TRP A 128 0.40 -5.53 18.88
CA TRP A 128 1.20 -4.58 18.12
C TRP A 128 0.37 -3.37 17.66
N ILE A 129 -0.84 -3.58 17.12
CA ILE A 129 -1.74 -2.51 16.68
C ILE A 129 -2.10 -1.59 17.84
N ASP A 130 -2.48 -2.15 19.00
CA ASP A 130 -2.84 -1.38 20.19
C ASP A 130 -1.64 -0.52 20.67
N ALA A 131 -0.46 -1.11 20.78
CA ALA A 131 0.76 -0.41 21.16
C ALA A 131 1.17 0.67 20.14
N PHE A 132 1.12 0.32 18.84
CA PHE A 132 1.50 1.24 17.76
C PHE A 132 0.54 2.43 17.65
N THR A 133 -0.77 2.19 17.71
CA THR A 133 -1.76 3.28 17.68
C THR A 133 -1.66 4.19 18.90
N GLY A 134 -1.31 3.64 20.06
CA GLY A 134 -1.08 4.42 21.28
C GLY A 134 0.10 5.39 21.17
N VAL A 135 1.19 4.98 20.51
CA VAL A 135 2.39 5.82 20.33
C VAL A 135 2.37 6.65 19.05
N LEU A 136 1.41 6.40 18.15
CA LEU A 136 1.38 7.04 16.84
C LEU A 136 1.32 8.58 16.88
N PRO A 137 0.61 9.25 17.82
CA PRO A 137 0.64 10.71 17.93
C PRO A 137 2.06 11.27 18.15
N GLU A 138 2.87 10.59 18.96
CA GLU A 138 4.28 10.97 19.20
C GLU A 138 5.12 10.77 17.93
N ARG A 139 4.94 9.64 17.25
CA ARG A 139 5.64 9.35 16.00
C ARG A 139 5.27 10.33 14.88
N GLU A 140 4.03 10.80 14.83
CA GLU A 140 3.51 11.74 13.82
C GLU A 140 4.01 13.19 13.99
N LYS A 141 4.72 13.51 15.09
CA LYS A 141 5.45 14.78 15.20
C LYS A 141 6.59 14.90 14.18
N TYR A 142 7.11 13.76 13.73
CA TYR A 142 8.28 13.67 12.82
C TYR A 142 7.89 13.37 11.37
N SER A 143 6.85 12.59 11.13
CA SER A 143 6.28 12.34 9.80
C SER A 143 4.88 11.76 9.94
N LYS A 144 3.97 12.16 9.05
CA LYS A 144 2.59 11.70 9.07
C LYS A 144 2.45 10.34 8.41
N ILE A 145 1.63 9.48 9.02
CA ILE A 145 1.20 8.22 8.40
C ILE A 145 0.12 8.49 7.35
N VAL A 146 0.23 7.84 6.20
CA VAL A 146 -0.83 7.87 5.16
C VAL A 146 -1.99 7.00 5.58
N GLY A 147 -1.72 5.80 6.09
CA GLY A 147 -2.76 4.89 6.56
C GLY A 147 -2.18 3.64 7.22
N LEU A 148 -3.04 2.92 7.94
CA LEU A 148 -2.71 1.69 8.67
C LEU A 148 -3.84 0.67 8.48
N TRP A 149 -3.49 -0.55 8.15
CA TRP A 149 -4.42 -1.65 7.90
C TRP A 149 -3.95 -2.94 8.57
N THR A 150 -4.90 -3.81 8.85
CA THR A 150 -4.67 -5.23 9.13
C THR A 150 -5.08 -6.07 7.93
N THR A 151 -4.32 -7.10 7.62
CA THR A 151 -4.62 -7.98 6.48
C THR A 151 -5.56 -9.09 6.91
N GLU A 152 -6.69 -9.18 6.22
CA GLU A 152 -7.72 -10.21 6.42
C GLU A 152 -7.39 -11.47 5.63
N ALA A 153 -6.97 -11.30 4.38
CA ALA A 153 -6.65 -12.40 3.48
C ALA A 153 -5.48 -12.06 2.54
N GLY A 154 -4.73 -13.08 2.17
CA GLY A 154 -3.52 -13.02 1.36
C GLY A 154 -2.25 -13.18 2.21
N GLN A 155 -2.18 -12.55 3.37
CA GLN A 155 -1.13 -12.71 4.37
C GLN A 155 -1.72 -12.41 5.76
N PRO A 156 -2.33 -13.39 6.42
CA PRO A 156 -2.94 -13.19 7.74
C PRO A 156 -1.89 -12.81 8.80
N ASN A 157 -2.35 -12.17 9.88
CA ASN A 157 -1.50 -11.66 10.97
C ASN A 157 -0.49 -10.58 10.51
N GLU A 158 -0.79 -9.85 9.46
CA GLU A 158 0.06 -8.77 8.97
C GLU A 158 -0.57 -7.40 9.22
N ALA A 159 0.25 -6.47 9.74
CA ALA A 159 -0.02 -5.04 9.70
C ALA A 159 0.62 -4.44 8.45
N CYS A 160 -0.16 -3.63 7.72
CA CYS A 160 0.29 -2.90 6.56
C CYS A 160 0.15 -1.40 6.85
N HIS A 161 1.20 -0.60 6.68
CA HIS A 161 1.12 0.83 6.85
C HIS A 161 1.96 1.58 5.83
N ILE A 162 1.48 2.77 5.43
CA ILE A 162 2.12 3.60 4.42
C ILE A 162 2.49 4.95 5.04
N TRP A 163 3.68 5.41 4.73
CA TRP A 163 4.22 6.73 5.07
C TRP A 163 4.55 7.50 3.81
N ALA A 164 4.48 8.83 3.87
CA ALA A 164 4.91 9.71 2.80
C ALA A 164 5.97 10.67 3.30
N TYR A 165 6.97 10.95 2.46
CA TYR A 165 8.08 11.85 2.76
C TYR A 165 8.40 12.69 1.52
N PRO A 166 8.78 13.98 1.68
CA PRO A 166 9.18 14.81 0.55
C PRO A 166 10.39 14.26 -0.22
N SER A 167 11.25 13.49 0.46
CA SER A 167 12.45 12.86 -0.14
C SER A 167 12.97 11.73 0.75
N LEU A 168 13.91 10.94 0.22
CA LEU A 168 14.63 9.93 1.01
C LEU A 168 15.47 10.55 2.13
N ASN A 169 16.04 11.74 1.93
CA ASN A 169 16.76 12.45 2.97
C ASN A 169 15.83 12.90 4.10
N ALA A 170 14.68 13.48 3.76
CA ALA A 170 13.65 13.85 4.75
C ALA A 170 13.13 12.63 5.52
N ARG A 171 12.99 11.46 4.85
CA ARG A 171 12.68 10.20 5.52
C ARG A 171 13.76 9.80 6.53
N ALA A 172 15.04 9.86 6.14
CA ALA A 172 16.17 9.51 7.01
C ALA A 172 16.21 10.43 8.25
N GLU A 173 16.06 11.73 8.04
CA GLU A 173 16.01 12.73 9.10
C GLU A 173 14.83 12.51 10.06
N ALA A 174 13.60 12.40 9.54
CA ALA A 174 12.40 12.16 10.34
C ALA A 174 12.50 10.90 11.19
N ARG A 175 13.04 9.82 10.60
CA ARG A 175 13.27 8.54 11.31
C ARG A 175 14.37 8.68 12.37
N GLY A 176 15.48 9.37 12.05
CA GLY A 176 16.57 9.63 13.00
C GLY A 176 16.11 10.48 14.19
N ASN A 177 15.25 11.47 13.96
CA ASN A 177 14.68 12.28 15.03
C ASN A 177 13.66 11.50 15.88
N ALA A 178 12.79 10.71 15.26
CA ALA A 178 11.89 9.83 15.99
C ALA A 178 12.64 8.83 16.91
N MET A 179 13.79 8.32 16.47
CA MET A 179 14.62 7.41 17.29
C MET A 179 15.18 8.06 18.57
N LYS A 180 15.13 9.39 18.71
CA LYS A 180 15.53 10.11 19.92
C LYS A 180 14.36 10.37 20.87
N ASP A 181 13.13 10.14 20.43
CA ASP A 181 11.91 10.34 21.22
C ASP A 181 11.75 9.23 22.28
N PRO A 182 11.63 9.57 23.58
CA PRO A 182 11.54 8.57 24.64
C PRO A 182 10.33 7.65 24.51
N ALA A 183 9.15 8.18 24.13
CA ALA A 183 7.93 7.37 23.97
C ALA A 183 8.08 6.41 22.79
N TRP A 184 8.72 6.86 21.69
CA TRP A 184 9.01 5.99 20.57
C TRP A 184 10.02 4.91 20.91
N GLN A 185 11.07 5.24 21.69
CA GLN A 185 12.03 4.24 22.18
C GLN A 185 11.39 3.19 23.09
N GLU A 186 10.50 3.61 23.99
CA GLU A 186 9.75 2.69 24.83
C GLU A 186 8.91 1.70 23.99
N PHE A 187 8.21 2.22 22.99
CA PHE A 187 7.46 1.38 22.05
C PHE A 187 8.40 0.40 21.31
N LEU A 188 9.53 0.86 20.82
CA LEU A 188 10.48 0.00 20.10
C LEU A 188 11.09 -1.09 21.00
N GLY A 189 11.21 -0.84 22.29
CA GLY A 189 11.65 -1.84 23.26
C GLY A 189 10.65 -2.98 23.45
N LYS A 190 9.35 -2.71 23.26
CA LYS A 190 8.26 -3.70 23.39
C LYS A 190 7.88 -4.33 22.03
N GLY A 191 7.94 -3.56 20.95
CA GLY A 191 7.44 -3.92 19.63
C GLY A 191 8.00 -5.21 19.02
N PRO A 192 9.32 -5.50 19.12
CA PRO A 192 9.88 -6.74 18.60
C PRO A 192 9.31 -8.00 19.24
N GLY A 193 8.79 -7.89 20.47
CA GLY A 193 8.11 -9.00 21.16
C GLY A 193 6.87 -9.53 20.43
N PHE A 194 6.24 -8.71 19.59
CA PHE A 194 4.98 -9.04 18.89
C PHE A 194 5.17 -9.46 17.42
N LEU A 195 6.35 -9.21 16.85
CA LEU A 195 6.63 -9.35 15.42
C LEU A 195 7.56 -10.53 15.13
N GLU A 196 7.41 -11.10 13.93
CA GLU A 196 8.29 -12.12 13.37
C GLU A 196 9.08 -11.59 12.18
N GLU A 197 8.43 -10.82 11.29
CA GLU A 197 9.05 -10.28 10.08
C GLU A 197 8.66 -8.82 9.87
N MET A 198 9.58 -8.05 9.32
CA MET A 198 9.37 -6.65 8.97
C MET A 198 9.95 -6.37 7.58
N HIS A 199 9.09 -5.93 6.67
CA HIS A 199 9.49 -5.53 5.32
C HIS A 199 9.24 -4.04 5.10
N SER A 200 10.11 -3.42 4.31
CA SER A 200 10.01 -2.02 3.91
C SER A 200 10.28 -1.90 2.42
N THR A 201 9.39 -1.22 1.71
CA THR A 201 9.51 -0.96 0.27
C THR A 201 9.31 0.52 0.02
N ILE A 202 10.25 1.15 -0.69
CA ILE A 202 10.11 2.52 -1.16
C ILE A 202 9.45 2.51 -2.53
N MET A 203 8.46 3.39 -2.68
CA MET A 203 7.62 3.47 -3.86
C MET A 203 7.52 4.90 -4.36
N LEU A 204 7.41 5.07 -5.68
CA LEU A 204 7.12 6.33 -6.34
C LEU A 204 5.70 6.32 -6.89
N PRO A 205 4.92 7.40 -6.74
CA PRO A 205 3.57 7.46 -7.25
C PRO A 205 3.55 7.51 -8.77
N ALA A 206 2.65 6.75 -9.38
CA ALA A 206 2.38 6.86 -10.81
C ALA A 206 1.63 8.19 -11.11
N PRO A 207 1.71 8.72 -12.35
CA PRO A 207 1.09 10.01 -12.70
C PRO A 207 -0.41 10.11 -12.40
N HIS A 208 -1.13 9.00 -12.43
CA HIS A 208 -2.57 8.93 -12.17
C HIS A 208 -2.92 8.54 -10.72
N SER A 209 -1.93 8.36 -9.86
CA SER A 209 -2.17 8.04 -8.45
C SER A 209 -2.88 9.21 -7.75
N PRO A 210 -3.95 9.00 -6.98
CA PRO A 210 -4.53 10.04 -6.12
C PRO A 210 -3.57 10.52 -5.03
N LEU A 211 -2.73 9.63 -4.55
CA LEU A 211 -1.64 9.92 -3.60
C LEU A 211 -0.37 10.26 -4.40
N GLN A 212 0.03 11.56 -4.38
CA GLN A 212 1.17 12.12 -5.11
C GLN A 212 2.29 12.60 -4.17
#